data_76153cb20e61c904ae12c70bfea796c6
#
_entry.id   76153cb20e61c904ae12c70bfea796c6
#
_cell.length_a   1.000
_cell.length_b   1.000
_cell.length_c   1.000
_cell.angle_alpha   90.00
_cell.angle_beta   90.00
_cell.angle_gamma   90.00
#
_symmetry.space_group_name_H-M   'P 1'
#
loop_
_entity.id
_entity.type
_entity.pdbx_description
1 polymer ?
#
loop_
_entity_poly.entity_id
_entity_poly.type
_entity_poly.pdbx_seq_one_letter_code
_entity_poly.pdbx_strand_id
1 'polypeptide(L)'
;MKIFLLGGTKDSINIIEYIKNNYSAHILTTTTTEYGAKLAKEGGSDETLARPLPKDEIIEIIKNQDFDILIDATHPFAAHITQTSASIADELKMPYIRFERPTTNLENIDTSRIHYVKSFDEAGKLIEREFNQGNVLHFAGANTMEDIIKYVPCEKFYPRILKVPSSLEKCEKLGISEDHLIAMTGAASLEENIELIEKYDACVMITKESGEIGGVIEKIEAANQKDIAIIMIQRPQIKELNKNSIVSNLNELDIKLNSFFKKR
;
A
#
# COMPACT_ATOMS: atom_id res chain seq x y z
N MET A 1 5.61 25.25 -10.83
CA MET A 1 6.14 24.23 -9.92
C MET A 1 6.13 22.89 -10.64
N LYS A 2 7.24 22.18 -10.64
CA LYS A 2 7.35 20.82 -11.22
C LYS A 2 7.48 19.79 -10.11
N ILE A 3 6.61 18.81 -10.10
CA ILE A 3 6.48 17.81 -9.03
C ILE A 3 6.80 16.44 -9.59
N PHE A 4 7.76 15.74 -8.99
CA PHE A 4 7.98 14.32 -9.19
C PHE A 4 7.21 13.55 -8.10
N LEU A 5 6.18 12.80 -8.48
CA LEU A 5 5.30 12.11 -7.55
C LEU A 5 5.45 10.60 -7.67
N LEU A 6 5.84 9.94 -6.58
CA LEU A 6 5.79 8.49 -6.45
C LEU A 6 4.39 8.10 -6.00
N GLY A 7 3.63 7.41 -6.86
CA GLY A 7 2.21 7.16 -6.69
C GLY A 7 1.82 5.67 -6.63
N GLY A 8 0.64 5.38 -7.16
CA GLY A 8 0.08 4.03 -7.19
C GLY A 8 -0.88 3.72 -6.03
N THR A 9 -1.35 4.73 -5.33
CA THR A 9 -2.32 4.63 -4.22
C THR A 9 -3.51 5.58 -4.47
N LYS A 10 -4.61 5.36 -3.76
CA LYS A 10 -5.73 6.32 -3.76
C LYS A 10 -5.29 7.69 -3.23
N ASP A 11 -4.37 7.72 -2.25
CA ASP A 11 -3.83 8.97 -1.72
C ASP A 11 -3.11 9.77 -2.81
N SER A 12 -2.32 9.10 -3.67
CA SER A 12 -1.62 9.79 -4.76
C SER A 12 -2.58 10.44 -5.75
N ILE A 13 -3.73 9.83 -6.01
CA ILE A 13 -4.78 10.42 -6.87
C ILE A 13 -5.37 11.66 -6.20
N ASN A 14 -5.76 11.56 -4.93
CA ASN A 14 -6.30 12.69 -4.17
C ASN A 14 -5.31 13.87 -4.11
N ILE A 15 -4.01 13.58 -3.99
CA ILE A 15 -2.94 14.59 -4.02
C ILE A 15 -2.84 15.26 -5.38
N ILE A 16 -2.88 14.49 -6.48
CA ILE A 16 -2.84 15.01 -7.84
C ILE A 16 -4.02 15.95 -8.06
N GLU A 17 -5.24 15.50 -7.79
CA GLU A 17 -6.46 16.30 -7.91
C GLU A 17 -6.39 17.58 -7.08
N TYR A 18 -5.95 17.46 -5.81
CA TYR A 18 -5.79 18.63 -4.94
C TYR A 18 -4.82 19.65 -5.49
N ILE A 19 -3.64 19.19 -5.93
CA ILE A 19 -2.60 20.09 -6.46
C ILE A 19 -3.06 20.75 -7.76
N LYS A 20 -3.68 20.01 -8.68
CA LYS A 20 -4.17 20.55 -9.95
C LYS A 20 -5.27 21.59 -9.76
N ASN A 21 -6.09 21.46 -8.72
CA ASN A 21 -7.17 22.41 -8.41
C ASN A 21 -6.66 23.68 -7.70
N ASN A 22 -5.53 23.61 -6.98
CA ASN A 22 -5.09 24.70 -6.12
C ASN A 22 -3.77 25.36 -6.56
N TYR A 23 -3.00 24.71 -7.44
CA TYR A 23 -1.68 25.19 -7.86
C TYR A 23 -1.48 25.10 -9.37
N SER A 24 -0.71 26.04 -9.93
CA SER A 24 -0.16 25.90 -11.28
C SER A 24 1.07 24.99 -11.20
N ALA A 25 0.86 23.69 -11.42
CA ALA A 25 1.90 22.67 -11.30
C ALA A 25 1.90 21.72 -12.50
N HIS A 26 3.10 21.30 -12.88
CA HIS A 26 3.34 20.17 -13.77
C HIS A 26 3.70 18.95 -12.90
N ILE A 27 3.00 17.84 -13.08
CA ILE A 27 3.15 16.63 -12.27
C ILE A 27 3.53 15.47 -13.17
N LEU A 28 4.70 14.87 -12.91
CA LEU A 28 5.06 13.54 -13.41
C LEU A 28 4.83 12.54 -12.30
N THR A 29 3.96 11.57 -12.54
CA THR A 29 3.66 10.50 -11.57
C THR A 29 4.26 9.18 -12.02
N THR A 30 4.96 8.49 -11.12
CA THR A 30 5.44 7.13 -11.34
C THR A 30 4.61 6.13 -10.57
N THR A 31 4.33 4.99 -11.20
CA THR A 31 3.60 3.87 -10.60
C THR A 31 4.24 2.55 -11.05
N THR A 32 3.95 1.47 -10.34
CA THR A 32 4.47 0.14 -10.73
C THR A 32 3.58 -0.60 -11.73
N THR A 33 2.37 -0.09 -12.02
CA THR A 33 1.37 -0.74 -12.86
C THR A 33 0.74 0.23 -13.85
N GLU A 34 0.37 -0.23 -15.03
CA GLU A 34 -0.41 0.51 -16.03
C GLU A 34 -1.76 1.01 -15.48
N TYR A 35 -2.40 0.19 -14.65
CA TYR A 35 -3.64 0.58 -13.99
C TYR A 35 -3.44 1.81 -13.08
N GLY A 36 -2.38 1.82 -12.27
CA GLY A 36 -2.05 2.97 -11.43
C GLY A 36 -1.72 4.23 -12.25
N ALA A 37 -0.98 4.07 -13.36
CA ALA A 37 -0.66 5.18 -14.27
C ALA A 37 -1.90 5.74 -14.95
N LYS A 38 -2.83 4.89 -15.38
CA LYS A 38 -4.12 5.31 -15.94
C LYS A 38 -4.91 6.16 -14.94
N LEU A 39 -5.04 5.68 -13.70
CA LEU A 39 -5.75 6.45 -12.66
C LEU A 39 -5.05 7.79 -12.34
N ALA A 40 -3.72 7.83 -12.29
CA ALA A 40 -2.97 9.06 -12.10
C ALA A 40 -3.22 10.06 -13.23
N LYS A 41 -3.28 9.58 -14.48
CA LYS A 41 -3.61 10.40 -15.65
C LYS A 41 -5.02 10.95 -15.59
N GLU A 42 -6.00 10.12 -15.22
CA GLU A 42 -7.40 10.52 -15.02
C GLU A 42 -7.54 11.55 -13.89
N GLY A 43 -6.74 11.43 -12.82
CA GLY A 43 -6.65 12.41 -11.72
C GLY A 43 -5.97 13.72 -12.09
N GLY A 44 -5.39 13.85 -13.29
CA GLY A 44 -4.82 15.09 -13.82
C GLY A 44 -3.29 15.15 -13.83
N SER A 45 -2.57 14.03 -13.63
CA SER A 45 -1.12 14.01 -13.84
C SER A 45 -0.78 14.35 -15.29
N ASP A 46 0.20 15.22 -15.51
CA ASP A 46 0.59 15.64 -16.86
C ASP A 46 1.32 14.52 -17.58
N GLU A 47 2.21 13.83 -16.87
CA GLU A 47 2.98 12.69 -17.36
C GLU A 47 2.89 11.50 -16.39
N THR A 48 2.99 10.28 -16.92
CA THR A 48 2.98 9.05 -16.10
C THR A 48 4.02 8.05 -16.60
N LEU A 49 4.69 7.37 -15.67
CA LEU A 49 5.57 6.25 -15.94
C LEU A 49 5.07 5.00 -15.20
N ALA A 50 4.74 3.94 -15.95
CA ALA A 50 4.10 2.73 -15.43
C ALA A 50 5.10 1.58 -15.26
N ARG A 51 6.18 1.80 -14.53
CA ARG A 51 7.19 0.78 -14.23
C ARG A 51 8.00 1.12 -12.99
N PRO A 52 8.61 0.12 -12.33
CA PRO A 52 9.61 0.39 -11.31
C PRO A 52 10.78 1.20 -11.88
N LEU A 53 11.27 2.17 -11.11
CA LEU A 53 12.43 2.99 -11.47
C LEU A 53 13.58 2.71 -10.50
N PRO A 54 14.79 2.39 -11.01
CA PRO A 54 16.01 2.35 -10.21
C PRO A 54 16.35 3.75 -9.66
N LYS A 55 17.11 3.80 -8.55
CA LYS A 55 17.53 5.05 -7.92
C LYS A 55 18.19 6.03 -8.89
N ASP A 56 19.15 5.54 -9.68
CA ASP A 56 19.93 6.37 -10.59
C ASP A 56 19.07 6.97 -11.70
N GLU A 57 18.07 6.23 -12.19
CA GLU A 57 17.13 6.71 -13.19
C GLU A 57 16.19 7.79 -12.61
N ILE A 58 15.74 7.64 -11.36
CA ILE A 58 14.96 8.68 -10.69
C ILE A 58 15.78 9.98 -10.59
N ILE A 59 17.05 9.89 -10.20
CA ILE A 59 17.97 11.02 -10.11
C ILE A 59 18.14 11.68 -11.48
N GLU A 60 18.34 10.89 -12.52
CA GLU A 60 18.51 11.40 -13.89
C GLU A 60 17.27 12.14 -14.38
N ILE A 61 16.08 11.57 -14.19
CA ILE A 61 14.82 12.22 -14.58
C ILE A 61 14.64 13.53 -13.82
N ILE A 62 14.88 13.54 -12.51
CA ILE A 62 14.74 14.75 -11.67
C ILE A 62 15.67 15.86 -12.14
N LYS A 63 16.93 15.54 -12.43
CA LYS A 63 17.93 16.52 -12.89
C LYS A 63 17.65 17.03 -14.31
N ASN A 64 17.31 16.11 -15.25
CA ASN A 64 17.11 16.48 -16.64
C ASN A 64 15.86 17.33 -16.89
N GLN A 65 14.88 17.21 -16.02
CA GLN A 65 13.61 17.96 -16.15
C GLN A 65 13.45 19.07 -15.11
N ASP A 66 14.44 19.32 -14.26
CA ASP A 66 14.45 20.38 -13.24
C ASP A 66 13.20 20.33 -12.32
N PHE A 67 12.95 19.19 -11.68
CA PHE A 67 11.88 19.07 -10.69
C PHE A 67 12.18 19.86 -9.42
N ASP A 68 11.18 20.57 -8.93
CA ASP A 68 11.29 21.44 -7.75
C ASP A 68 11.12 20.67 -6.43
N ILE A 69 10.39 19.56 -6.46
CA ILE A 69 10.04 18.78 -5.27
C ILE A 69 9.76 17.30 -5.61
N LEU A 70 10.14 16.42 -4.68
CA LEU A 70 9.81 15.00 -4.68
C LEU A 70 8.72 14.72 -3.65
N ILE A 71 7.58 14.19 -4.10
CA ILE A 71 6.48 13.77 -3.22
C ILE A 71 6.38 12.24 -3.27
N ASP A 72 6.47 11.59 -2.11
CA ASP A 72 6.26 10.16 -1.97
C ASP A 72 4.87 9.91 -1.35
N ALA A 73 3.94 9.46 -2.19
CA ALA A 73 2.60 9.02 -1.82
C ALA A 73 2.40 7.52 -2.07
N THR A 74 3.47 6.75 -2.00
CA THR A 74 3.42 5.29 -2.13
C THR A 74 2.75 4.63 -0.92
N HIS A 75 2.39 3.36 -1.08
CA HIS A 75 1.74 2.61 0.00
C HIS A 75 2.61 2.58 1.27
N PRO A 76 2.04 2.65 2.50
CA PRO A 76 2.80 2.63 3.76
C PRO A 76 3.77 1.44 3.90
N PHE A 77 3.50 0.34 3.20
CA PHE A 77 4.38 -0.85 3.16
C PHE A 77 5.46 -0.81 2.08
N ALA A 78 5.55 0.24 1.30
CA ALA A 78 6.58 0.40 0.26
C ALA A 78 7.88 1.00 0.85
N ALA A 79 8.38 0.45 1.96
CA ALA A 79 9.51 0.98 2.74
C ALA A 79 10.77 1.23 1.90
N HIS A 80 11.09 0.31 0.98
CA HIS A 80 12.28 0.42 0.13
C HIS A 80 12.26 1.68 -0.74
N ILE A 81 11.16 1.94 -1.44
CA ILE A 81 11.08 3.13 -2.31
C ILE A 81 11.00 4.41 -1.47
N THR A 82 10.34 4.39 -0.31
CA THR A 82 10.32 5.54 0.61
C THR A 82 11.71 5.88 1.13
N GLN A 83 12.50 4.88 1.53
CA GLN A 83 13.90 5.07 1.95
C GLN A 83 14.77 5.57 0.79
N THR A 84 14.59 4.99 -0.40
CA THR A 84 15.30 5.40 -1.61
C THR A 84 14.98 6.86 -1.96
N SER A 85 13.72 7.26 -1.95
CA SER A 85 13.31 8.63 -2.30
C SER A 85 13.78 9.68 -1.29
N ALA A 86 13.76 9.36 0.00
CA ALA A 86 14.35 10.21 1.03
C ALA A 86 15.85 10.40 0.80
N SER A 87 16.59 9.31 0.51
CA SER A 87 18.03 9.37 0.17
C SER A 87 18.30 10.20 -1.10
N ILE A 88 17.45 10.09 -2.13
CA ILE A 88 17.56 10.91 -3.35
C ILE A 88 17.39 12.40 -3.02
N ALA A 89 16.38 12.73 -2.25
CA ALA A 89 16.10 14.12 -1.87
C ALA A 89 17.25 14.74 -1.08
N ASP A 90 17.86 13.99 -0.14
CA ASP A 90 19.04 14.41 0.60
C ASP A 90 20.26 14.61 -0.32
N GLU A 91 20.51 13.68 -1.24
CA GLU A 91 21.61 13.74 -2.20
C GLU A 91 21.47 14.97 -3.13
N LEU A 92 20.26 15.24 -3.61
CA LEU A 92 19.98 16.36 -4.51
C LEU A 92 19.71 17.67 -3.77
N LYS A 93 19.65 17.67 -2.44
CA LYS A 93 19.26 18.81 -1.59
C LYS A 93 17.94 19.45 -2.02
N MET A 94 16.98 18.62 -2.42
CA MET A 94 15.68 19.06 -2.89
C MET A 94 14.59 18.86 -1.82
N PRO A 95 13.53 19.67 -1.85
CA PRO A 95 12.36 19.46 -1.00
C PRO A 95 11.77 18.06 -1.15
N TYR A 96 11.42 17.43 -0.02
CA TYR A 96 10.81 16.11 0.03
C TYR A 96 9.59 16.12 0.96
N ILE A 97 8.51 15.50 0.50
CA ILE A 97 7.32 15.24 1.30
C ILE A 97 6.96 13.76 1.22
N ARG A 98 6.85 13.11 2.38
CA ARG A 98 6.21 11.80 2.53
C ARG A 98 4.76 12.03 2.94
N PHE A 99 3.83 11.62 2.07
CA PHE A 99 2.43 11.55 2.45
C PHE A 99 2.14 10.17 3.06
N GLU A 100 1.77 10.15 4.33
CA GLU A 100 1.48 8.91 5.04
C GLU A 100 0.20 9.08 5.85
N ARG A 101 -0.89 8.50 5.35
CA ARG A 101 -2.18 8.50 6.05
C ARG A 101 -2.04 7.95 7.48
N PRO A 102 -2.86 8.41 8.44
CA PRO A 102 -2.86 7.89 9.81
C PRO A 102 -3.07 6.36 9.84
N THR A 103 -2.65 5.73 10.91
CA THR A 103 -3.06 4.36 11.22
C THR A 103 -4.57 4.31 11.49
N THR A 104 -5.16 3.14 11.32
CA THR A 104 -6.59 2.95 11.59
C THR A 104 -6.90 3.25 13.06
N ASN A 105 -7.91 4.09 13.31
CA ASN A 105 -8.40 4.29 14.67
C ASN A 105 -9.28 3.09 15.08
N LEU A 106 -8.85 2.36 16.10
CA LEU A 106 -9.52 1.17 16.64
C LEU A 106 -10.18 1.40 18.00
N GLU A 107 -10.40 2.66 18.38
CA GLU A 107 -10.83 3.03 19.74
C GLU A 107 -12.15 2.37 20.20
N ASN A 108 -13.06 2.07 19.27
CA ASN A 108 -14.35 1.42 19.59
C ASN A 108 -14.49 0.06 18.89
N ILE A 109 -13.40 -0.57 18.48
CA ILE A 109 -13.38 -1.85 17.78
C ILE A 109 -12.85 -2.93 18.72
N ASP A 110 -13.51 -4.07 18.77
CA ASP A 110 -12.97 -5.23 19.47
C ASP A 110 -11.71 -5.75 18.76
N THR A 111 -10.60 -5.65 19.46
CA THR A 111 -9.28 -6.07 18.96
C THR A 111 -8.78 -7.38 19.56
N SER A 112 -9.61 -8.07 20.31
CA SER A 112 -9.24 -9.30 21.05
C SER A 112 -8.75 -10.44 20.13
N ARG A 113 -9.18 -10.44 18.86
CA ARG A 113 -8.81 -11.43 17.85
C ARG A 113 -7.64 -11.02 16.97
N ILE A 114 -7.03 -9.86 17.23
CA ILE A 114 -5.94 -9.33 16.41
C ILE A 114 -4.59 -9.77 16.97
N HIS A 115 -3.83 -10.47 16.16
CA HIS A 115 -2.43 -10.81 16.40
C HIS A 115 -1.55 -9.85 15.61
N TYR A 116 -0.87 -8.93 16.28
CA TYR A 116 0.05 -8.00 15.65
C TYR A 116 1.42 -8.64 15.44
N VAL A 117 1.92 -8.57 14.21
CA VAL A 117 3.25 -9.06 13.83
C VAL A 117 4.00 -8.02 13.01
N LYS A 118 5.33 -8.11 12.98
CA LYS A 118 6.19 -7.12 12.31
C LYS A 118 6.54 -7.53 10.87
N SER A 119 6.38 -8.80 10.53
CA SER A 119 6.73 -9.32 9.21
C SER A 119 5.80 -10.43 8.75
N PHE A 120 5.82 -10.73 7.45
CA PHE A 120 5.11 -11.87 6.88
C PHE A 120 5.70 -13.20 7.34
N ASP A 121 7.00 -13.26 7.59
CA ASP A 121 7.66 -14.44 8.16
C ASP A 121 7.15 -14.75 9.58
N GLU A 122 6.99 -13.72 10.44
CA GLU A 122 6.35 -13.89 11.75
C GLU A 122 4.89 -14.34 11.62
N ALA A 123 4.15 -13.80 10.65
CA ALA A 123 2.78 -14.22 10.38
C ALA A 123 2.71 -15.69 9.98
N GLY A 124 3.58 -16.14 9.06
CA GLY A 124 3.64 -17.54 8.63
C GLY A 124 3.96 -18.48 9.78
N LYS A 125 4.95 -18.16 10.61
CA LYS A 125 5.30 -18.95 11.82
C LYS A 125 4.14 -19.01 12.81
N LEU A 126 3.40 -17.93 12.97
CA LEU A 126 2.22 -17.92 13.85
C LEU A 126 1.12 -18.83 13.31
N ILE A 127 0.87 -18.81 11.99
CA ILE A 127 -0.12 -19.68 11.36
C ILE A 127 0.26 -21.15 11.52
N GLU A 128 1.49 -21.50 11.22
CA GLU A 128 2.00 -22.87 11.36
C GLU A 128 1.82 -23.39 12.79
N ARG A 129 2.01 -22.54 13.79
CA ARG A 129 1.90 -22.92 15.20
C ARG A 129 0.46 -23.00 15.70
N GLU A 130 -0.42 -22.05 15.35
CA GLU A 130 -1.73 -21.87 15.99
C GLU A 130 -2.92 -22.10 15.05
N PHE A 131 -2.74 -21.96 13.72
CA PHE A 131 -3.84 -21.99 12.74
C PHE A 131 -3.63 -23.02 11.61
N ASN A 132 -2.81 -24.06 11.83
CA ASN A 132 -2.40 -25.02 10.80
C ASN A 132 -3.50 -25.96 10.32
N GLN A 133 -4.64 -26.02 11.00
CA GLN A 133 -5.74 -26.93 10.65
C GLN A 133 -6.78 -26.31 9.70
N GLY A 134 -6.86 -24.98 9.61
CA GLY A 134 -7.89 -24.29 8.84
C GLY A 134 -7.35 -23.60 7.58
N ASN A 135 -8.25 -22.98 6.85
CA ASN A 135 -7.93 -22.21 5.65
C ASN A 135 -7.53 -20.78 6.00
N VAL A 136 -6.64 -20.22 5.20
CA VAL A 136 -6.01 -18.91 5.40
C VAL A 136 -6.42 -17.96 4.30
N LEU A 137 -7.10 -16.87 4.64
CA LEU A 137 -7.34 -15.76 3.73
C LEU A 137 -6.15 -14.81 3.76
N HIS A 138 -5.49 -14.61 2.62
CA HIS A 138 -4.37 -13.69 2.49
C HIS A 138 -4.77 -12.39 1.79
N PHE A 139 -5.11 -11.35 2.56
CA PHE A 139 -5.55 -10.06 2.07
C PHE A 139 -4.46 -8.99 2.08
N ALA A 140 -3.22 -9.43 1.86
CA ALA A 140 -2.04 -8.56 1.88
C ALA A 140 -1.40 -8.33 0.49
N GLY A 141 -2.02 -8.88 -0.57
CA GLY A 141 -1.63 -8.68 -1.98
C GLY A 141 -0.54 -9.64 -2.46
N ALA A 142 -0.45 -9.78 -3.80
CA ALA A 142 0.37 -10.79 -4.47
C ALA A 142 1.88 -10.74 -4.15
N ASN A 143 2.41 -9.58 -3.80
CA ASN A 143 3.85 -9.41 -3.55
C ASN A 143 4.35 -10.04 -2.23
N THR A 144 3.45 -10.52 -1.39
CA THR A 144 3.77 -11.03 -0.05
C THR A 144 3.36 -12.48 0.15
N MET A 145 2.83 -13.13 -0.89
CA MET A 145 2.41 -14.53 -0.85
C MET A 145 3.58 -15.48 -0.62
N GLU A 146 4.72 -15.22 -1.27
CA GLU A 146 5.92 -16.04 -1.19
C GLU A 146 6.44 -16.24 0.25
N ASP A 147 6.27 -15.21 1.09
CA ASP A 147 6.69 -15.28 2.48
C ASP A 147 5.78 -16.15 3.34
N ILE A 148 4.50 -16.26 2.98
CA ILE A 148 3.50 -17.05 3.73
C ILE A 148 3.42 -18.50 3.25
N ILE A 149 3.52 -18.73 1.94
CA ILE A 149 3.36 -20.07 1.35
C ILE A 149 4.41 -21.08 1.83
N LYS A 150 5.50 -20.62 2.44
CA LYS A 150 6.51 -21.46 3.10
C LYS A 150 5.97 -22.19 4.32
N TYR A 151 4.89 -21.67 4.92
CA TYR A 151 4.30 -22.12 6.18
C TYR A 151 2.87 -22.67 6.02
N VAL A 152 2.22 -22.36 4.90
CA VAL A 152 0.83 -22.69 4.63
C VAL A 152 0.75 -23.51 3.34
N PRO A 153 0.21 -24.75 3.39
CA PRO A 153 -0.01 -25.54 2.19
C PRO A 153 -0.89 -24.81 1.16
N CYS A 154 -0.57 -24.95 -0.13
CA CYS A 154 -1.27 -24.24 -1.20
C CYS A 154 -2.80 -24.50 -1.19
N GLU A 155 -3.21 -25.72 -0.84
CA GLU A 155 -4.61 -26.14 -0.75
C GLU A 155 -5.41 -25.49 0.39
N LYS A 156 -4.72 -24.81 1.33
CA LYS A 156 -5.32 -24.05 2.43
C LYS A 156 -5.15 -22.54 2.28
N PHE A 157 -4.54 -22.10 1.18
CA PHE A 157 -4.14 -20.71 1.01
C PHE A 157 -4.99 -20.00 -0.07
N TYR A 158 -5.74 -18.98 0.34
CA TYR A 158 -6.68 -18.22 -0.50
C TYR A 158 -6.27 -16.75 -0.59
N PRO A 159 -5.40 -16.39 -1.55
CA PRO A 159 -4.92 -15.03 -1.69
C PRO A 159 -5.92 -14.14 -2.44
N ARG A 160 -6.15 -12.94 -1.90
CA ARG A 160 -6.85 -11.87 -2.62
C ARG A 160 -5.84 -11.06 -3.43
N ILE A 161 -6.05 -11.04 -4.73
CA ILE A 161 -5.16 -10.40 -5.69
C ILE A 161 -5.91 -9.45 -6.61
N LEU A 162 -5.19 -8.48 -7.15
CA LEU A 162 -5.64 -7.75 -8.33
C LEU A 162 -5.45 -8.65 -9.54
N LYS A 163 -6.50 -8.83 -10.37
CA LYS A 163 -6.45 -9.70 -11.56
C LYS A 163 -5.69 -9.02 -12.72
N VAL A 164 -4.37 -8.96 -12.57
CA VAL A 164 -3.43 -8.46 -13.57
C VAL A 164 -2.41 -9.55 -13.90
N PRO A 165 -1.81 -9.56 -15.11
CA PRO A 165 -0.88 -10.61 -15.53
C PRO A 165 0.21 -10.91 -14.51
N SER A 166 0.86 -9.89 -13.98
CA SER A 166 1.94 -10.05 -12.99
C SER A 166 1.52 -10.71 -11.67
N SER A 167 0.25 -10.55 -11.25
CA SER A 167 -0.27 -11.23 -10.06
C SER A 167 -0.59 -12.69 -10.35
N LEU A 168 -1.17 -12.98 -11.52
CA LEU A 168 -1.49 -14.34 -11.96
C LEU A 168 -0.22 -15.17 -12.16
N GLU A 169 0.80 -14.63 -12.83
CA GLU A 169 2.10 -15.28 -12.99
C GLU A 169 2.76 -15.64 -11.65
N LYS A 170 2.62 -14.77 -10.64
CA LYS A 170 3.12 -15.08 -9.29
C LYS A 170 2.36 -16.24 -8.64
N CYS A 171 1.04 -16.27 -8.76
CA CYS A 171 0.24 -17.37 -8.25
C CYS A 171 0.62 -18.70 -8.91
N GLU A 172 0.76 -18.71 -10.24
CA GLU A 172 1.19 -19.88 -11.01
C GLU A 172 2.58 -20.38 -10.56
N LYS A 173 3.56 -19.46 -10.45
CA LYS A 173 4.91 -19.80 -9.96
C LYS A 173 4.95 -20.38 -8.56
N LEU A 174 4.00 -19.99 -7.71
CA LEU A 174 3.87 -20.50 -6.34
C LEU A 174 3.02 -21.77 -6.26
N GLY A 175 2.49 -22.27 -7.39
CA GLY A 175 1.64 -23.47 -7.42
C GLY A 175 0.24 -23.27 -6.83
N ILE A 176 -0.23 -22.01 -6.77
CA ILE A 176 -1.56 -21.67 -6.26
C ILE A 176 -2.57 -21.85 -7.40
N SER A 177 -3.56 -22.71 -7.19
CA SER A 177 -4.60 -23.04 -8.17
C SER A 177 -5.56 -21.85 -8.39
N GLU A 178 -6.12 -21.71 -9.60
CA GLU A 178 -7.04 -20.61 -9.95
C GLU A 178 -8.30 -20.59 -9.09
N ASP A 179 -8.82 -21.73 -8.67
CA ASP A 179 -10.00 -21.86 -7.81
C ASP A 179 -9.76 -21.38 -6.36
N HIS A 180 -8.49 -21.21 -5.96
CA HIS A 180 -8.11 -20.58 -4.71
C HIS A 180 -7.96 -19.05 -4.80
N LEU A 181 -7.96 -18.48 -6.01
CA LEU A 181 -7.72 -17.05 -6.18
C LEU A 181 -8.98 -16.22 -5.91
N ILE A 182 -8.84 -15.22 -5.08
CA ILE A 182 -9.87 -14.20 -4.84
C ILE A 182 -9.50 -12.95 -5.66
N ALA A 183 -10.10 -12.83 -6.86
CA ALA A 183 -9.85 -11.71 -7.75
C ALA A 183 -10.76 -10.54 -7.38
N MET A 184 -10.20 -9.47 -6.80
CA MET A 184 -10.98 -8.33 -6.32
C MET A 184 -10.18 -7.02 -6.45
N THR A 185 -10.87 -5.92 -6.81
CA THR A 185 -10.30 -4.58 -6.88
C THR A 185 -10.81 -3.73 -5.73
N GLY A 186 -9.93 -2.96 -5.09
CA GLY A 186 -10.27 -2.09 -3.97
C GLY A 186 -10.38 -2.80 -2.63
N ALA A 187 -10.96 -2.13 -1.63
CA ALA A 187 -11.29 -2.71 -0.34
C ALA A 187 -12.64 -3.42 -0.43
N ALA A 188 -12.77 -4.56 0.25
CA ALA A 188 -14.05 -5.26 0.38
C ALA A 188 -14.90 -4.62 1.48
N SER A 189 -16.23 -4.64 1.32
CA SER A 189 -17.17 -4.26 2.36
C SER A 189 -17.15 -5.28 3.52
N LEU A 190 -17.86 -4.97 4.60
CA LEU A 190 -18.04 -5.90 5.71
C LEU A 190 -18.71 -7.19 5.25
N GLU A 191 -19.79 -7.08 4.48
CA GLU A 191 -20.57 -8.19 3.96
C GLU A 191 -19.73 -9.07 3.02
N GLU A 192 -18.98 -8.46 2.09
CA GLU A 192 -18.07 -9.18 1.19
C GLU A 192 -16.98 -9.93 1.96
N ASN A 193 -16.43 -9.33 3.03
CA ASN A 193 -15.45 -10.02 3.87
C ASN A 193 -16.08 -11.22 4.62
N ILE A 194 -17.32 -11.07 5.12
CA ILE A 194 -18.08 -12.16 5.75
C ILE A 194 -18.32 -13.31 4.78
N GLU A 195 -18.80 -13.01 3.56
CA GLU A 195 -19.04 -14.01 2.51
C GLU A 195 -17.76 -14.76 2.15
N LEU A 196 -16.62 -14.08 2.08
CA LEU A 196 -15.33 -14.73 1.79
C LEU A 196 -14.89 -15.64 2.94
N ILE A 197 -15.07 -15.25 4.19
CA ILE A 197 -14.76 -16.10 5.36
C ILE A 197 -15.60 -17.38 5.32
N GLU A 198 -16.90 -17.27 5.08
CA GLU A 198 -17.82 -18.41 5.01
C GLU A 198 -17.51 -19.32 3.80
N LYS A 199 -17.38 -18.71 2.61
CA LYS A 199 -17.14 -19.45 1.36
C LYS A 199 -15.91 -20.35 1.42
N TYR A 200 -14.85 -19.85 2.06
CA TYR A 200 -13.58 -20.57 2.12
C TYR A 200 -13.35 -21.27 3.45
N ASP A 201 -14.35 -21.30 4.34
CA ASP A 201 -14.25 -21.91 5.69
C ASP A 201 -12.94 -21.48 6.39
N ALA A 202 -12.70 -20.17 6.41
CA ALA A 202 -11.44 -19.62 6.86
C ALA A 202 -11.36 -19.57 8.40
N CYS A 203 -10.22 -19.94 8.96
CA CYS A 203 -9.95 -19.83 10.40
C CYS A 203 -9.12 -18.58 10.76
N VAL A 204 -8.42 -18.02 9.79
CA VAL A 204 -7.55 -16.85 9.98
C VAL A 204 -7.47 -15.99 8.73
N MET A 205 -7.40 -14.67 8.92
CA MET A 205 -7.19 -13.69 7.87
C MET A 205 -5.89 -12.93 8.09
N ILE A 206 -5.03 -12.84 7.07
CA ILE A 206 -3.83 -12.01 7.08
C ILE A 206 -4.14 -10.68 6.40
N THR A 207 -3.83 -9.58 7.05
CA THR A 207 -3.97 -8.23 6.47
C THR A 207 -2.80 -7.34 6.87
N LYS A 208 -2.69 -6.19 6.19
CA LYS A 208 -1.75 -5.11 6.52
C LYS A 208 -2.48 -4.01 7.28
N GLU A 209 -1.78 -3.36 8.20
CA GLU A 209 -2.23 -2.08 8.73
C GLU A 209 -2.08 -1.02 7.62
N SER A 210 -3.10 -0.88 6.78
CA SER A 210 -3.10 0.00 5.60
C SER A 210 -3.92 1.28 5.78
N GLY A 211 -4.42 1.55 6.98
CA GLY A 211 -5.35 2.63 7.29
C GLY A 211 -6.78 2.32 6.83
N GLU A 212 -7.70 3.22 7.15
CA GLU A 212 -9.14 3.07 6.85
C GLU A 212 -9.41 2.82 5.35
N ILE A 213 -8.74 3.54 4.46
CA ILE A 213 -8.86 3.35 3.00
C ILE A 213 -8.52 1.90 2.56
N GLY A 214 -7.76 1.18 3.36
CA GLY A 214 -7.43 -0.23 3.12
C GLY A 214 -8.48 -1.22 3.59
N GLY A 215 -9.62 -0.76 4.13
CA GLY A 215 -10.71 -1.61 4.63
C GLY A 215 -10.28 -2.42 5.85
N VAL A 216 -9.51 -1.84 6.76
CA VAL A 216 -9.01 -2.53 7.97
C VAL A 216 -10.15 -2.78 8.95
N ILE A 217 -11.04 -1.81 9.14
CA ILE A 217 -12.19 -1.90 10.06
C ILE A 217 -13.12 -3.02 9.61
N GLU A 218 -13.53 -3.01 8.34
CA GLU A 218 -14.45 -4.00 7.76
C GLU A 218 -13.92 -5.44 7.89
N LYS A 219 -12.60 -5.61 7.79
CA LYS A 219 -11.97 -6.93 7.99
C LYS A 219 -12.00 -7.37 9.45
N ILE A 220 -11.75 -6.45 10.39
CA ILE A 220 -11.76 -6.74 11.83
C ILE A 220 -13.19 -7.09 12.26
N GLU A 221 -14.17 -6.31 11.83
CA GLU A 221 -15.57 -6.55 12.17
C GLU A 221 -16.08 -7.86 11.57
N ALA A 222 -15.71 -8.20 10.33
CA ALA A 222 -16.05 -9.48 9.72
C ALA A 222 -15.45 -10.66 10.49
N ALA A 223 -14.18 -10.55 10.86
CA ALA A 223 -13.50 -11.58 11.64
C ALA A 223 -14.13 -11.76 13.04
N ASN A 224 -14.48 -10.66 13.70
CA ASN A 224 -15.17 -10.70 15.00
C ASN A 224 -16.54 -11.37 14.89
N GLN A 225 -17.33 -11.05 13.84
CA GLN A 225 -18.64 -11.67 13.63
C GLN A 225 -18.56 -13.16 13.29
N LYS A 226 -17.45 -13.60 12.70
CA LYS A 226 -17.24 -15.01 12.28
C LYS A 226 -16.31 -15.80 13.21
N ASP A 227 -15.93 -15.22 14.34
CA ASP A 227 -15.08 -15.87 15.34
C ASP A 227 -13.71 -16.36 14.81
N ILE A 228 -13.15 -15.72 13.79
CA ILE A 228 -11.83 -16.03 13.24
C ILE A 228 -10.75 -15.07 13.74
N ALA A 229 -9.50 -15.50 13.69
CA ALA A 229 -8.36 -14.63 14.01
C ALA A 229 -7.98 -13.71 12.87
N ILE A 230 -7.41 -12.54 13.21
CA ILE A 230 -6.71 -11.66 12.27
C ILE A 230 -5.23 -11.59 12.62
N ILE A 231 -4.38 -11.83 11.65
CA ILE A 231 -2.96 -11.52 11.74
C ILE A 231 -2.70 -10.22 11.01
N MET A 232 -2.40 -9.16 11.75
CA MET A 232 -2.18 -7.82 11.23
C MET A 232 -0.70 -7.50 11.17
N ILE A 233 -0.19 -7.35 9.94
CA ILE A 233 1.18 -6.90 9.73
C ILE A 233 1.26 -5.40 10.06
N GLN A 234 2.11 -5.02 10.99
CA GLN A 234 2.37 -3.63 11.35
C GLN A 234 3.13 -2.91 10.24
N ARG A 235 2.96 -1.58 10.14
CA ARG A 235 3.75 -0.77 9.18
C ARG A 235 5.23 -0.87 9.48
N PRO A 236 6.08 -1.02 8.45
CA PRO A 236 7.53 -0.98 8.63
C PRO A 236 7.96 0.40 9.14
N GLN A 237 8.84 0.42 10.13
CA GLN A 237 9.43 1.66 10.62
C GLN A 237 10.63 2.05 9.75
N ILE A 238 10.57 3.22 9.14
CA ILE A 238 11.68 3.79 8.34
C ILE A 238 12.46 4.73 9.24
N LYS A 239 13.60 4.26 9.77
CA LYS A 239 14.39 4.98 10.80
C LYS A 239 14.99 6.29 10.33
N GLU A 240 15.29 6.41 9.05
CA GLU A 240 16.01 7.53 8.44
C GLU A 240 15.10 8.62 7.90
N LEU A 241 13.78 8.46 8.05
CA LEU A 241 12.82 9.43 7.56
C LEU A 241 12.71 10.62 8.50
N ASN A 242 13.01 11.83 8.00
CA ASN A 242 12.82 13.04 8.77
C ASN A 242 11.32 13.25 9.07
N LYS A 243 10.96 13.23 10.35
CA LYS A 243 9.56 13.40 10.78
C LYS A 243 8.93 14.70 10.27
N ASN A 244 9.73 15.75 10.09
CA ASN A 244 9.26 17.02 9.54
C ASN A 244 8.90 16.94 8.05
N SER A 245 9.28 15.89 7.34
CA SER A 245 8.90 15.67 5.94
C SER A 245 7.62 14.87 5.79
N ILE A 246 7.05 14.35 6.88
CA ILE A 246 5.82 13.54 6.85
C ILE A 246 4.61 14.45 6.99
N VAL A 247 3.62 14.23 6.14
CA VAL A 247 2.28 14.84 6.21
C VAL A 247 1.23 13.73 6.14
N SER A 248 0.12 13.90 6.85
CA SER A 248 -0.88 12.84 7.00
C SER A 248 -2.22 13.15 6.31
N ASN A 249 -2.41 14.39 5.86
CA ASN A 249 -3.62 14.84 5.19
C ASN A 249 -3.32 16.00 4.21
N LEU A 250 -4.32 16.36 3.40
CA LEU A 250 -4.16 17.39 2.36
C LEU A 250 -3.92 18.78 2.94
N ASN A 251 -4.42 19.10 4.15
CA ASN A 251 -4.19 20.38 4.79
C ASN A 251 -2.71 20.53 5.20
N GLU A 252 -2.13 19.49 5.79
CA GLU A 252 -0.70 19.46 6.13
C GLU A 252 0.17 19.50 4.86
N LEU A 253 -0.25 18.81 3.79
CA LEU A 253 0.40 18.90 2.48
C LEU A 253 0.39 20.35 1.97
N ASP A 254 -0.74 21.05 2.02
CA ASP A 254 -0.87 22.44 1.59
C ASP A 254 0.07 23.37 2.37
N ILE A 255 0.06 23.26 3.70
CA ILE A 255 0.95 24.03 4.57
C ILE A 255 2.41 23.78 4.19
N LYS A 256 2.76 22.53 3.94
CA LYS A 256 4.13 22.14 3.59
C LYS A 256 4.55 22.65 2.23
N LEU A 257 3.70 22.53 1.21
CA LEU A 257 3.94 23.08 -0.13
C LEU A 257 4.13 24.59 -0.07
N ASN A 258 3.27 25.30 0.67
CA ASN A 258 3.38 26.75 0.84
C ASN A 258 4.64 27.19 1.58
N SER A 259 5.26 26.33 2.39
CA SER A 259 6.54 26.62 3.04
C SER A 259 7.73 26.57 2.08
N PHE A 260 7.65 25.77 1.01
CA PHE A 260 8.68 25.69 -0.03
C PHE A 260 8.44 26.70 -1.17
N PHE A 261 7.18 26.90 -1.52
CA PHE A 261 6.77 27.71 -2.66
C PHE A 261 5.84 28.80 -2.15
N LYS A 262 6.33 30.05 -2.03
CA LYS A 262 5.45 31.17 -1.73
C LYS A 262 4.32 31.21 -2.75
N LYS A 263 3.07 31.26 -2.27
CA LYS A 263 1.92 31.52 -3.15
C LYS A 263 2.23 32.77 -4.00
N ARG A 264 2.30 32.58 -5.30
CA ARG A 264 2.43 33.70 -6.24
C ARG A 264 1.11 34.45 -6.35
#